data_db8866335f47be16f1cc17fbc8abe15c
#
_entry.id   db8866335f47be16f1cc17fbc8abe15c
#
_cell.length_a   1.000
_cell.length_b   1.000
_cell.length_c   1.000
_cell.angle_alpha   90.00
_cell.angle_beta   90.00
_cell.angle_gamma   90.00
#
_symmetry.space_group_name_H-M   'P 1'
#
loop_
_entity.id
_entity.type
_entity.pdbx_description
1 polymer ?
#
loop_
_entity_poly.entity_id
_entity_poly.type
_entity_poly.pdbx_seq_one_letter_code
_entity_poly.pdbx_strand_id
1 'polypeptide(L)'
;MKMKEIYLAGGCFWGTEHYFKQIQGVIETEVGYANGIIEHPTYEQVCTDTTRFAETVRVAYDPEQVSLDFLLTMYFKAIDPLSVNQQGHDKGTQYRTGIYYTDSADVDTINKVYEAEQAKYDQPFAVERQPLENFYSAEDYHQDYLDKNPNGYCHLPLELFEFARKQKENR
;
A
#
# COMPACT_ATOMS: atom_id res chain seq x y z
N MET A 1 3.23 0.79 24.26
CA MET A 1 2.46 0.77 23.01
C MET A 1 2.95 -0.34 22.10
N LYS A 2 2.04 -1.15 21.59
CA LYS A 2 2.38 -2.25 20.68
C LYS A 2 1.98 -1.84 19.27
N MET A 3 2.97 -1.63 18.40
CA MET A 3 2.70 -1.35 16.99
C MET A 3 2.40 -2.63 16.24
N LYS A 4 1.48 -2.55 15.28
CA LYS A 4 1.24 -3.60 14.28
C LYS A 4 1.66 -3.07 12.92
N GLU A 5 1.80 -3.97 11.96
CA GLU A 5 2.17 -3.57 10.61
C GLU A 5 1.42 -4.37 9.56
N ILE A 6 1.22 -3.73 8.41
CA ILE A 6 0.64 -4.32 7.23
C ILE A 6 1.40 -3.78 6.02
N TYR A 7 1.53 -4.57 4.97
CA TYR A 7 2.27 -4.21 3.77
C TYR A 7 1.28 -4.04 2.63
N LEU A 8 1.24 -2.84 2.05
CA LEU A 8 0.22 -2.45 1.07
C LEU A 8 0.87 -1.98 -0.23
N ALA A 9 0.50 -2.64 -1.33
CA ALA A 9 0.93 -2.30 -2.68
C ALA A 9 -0.23 -1.61 -3.41
N GLY A 10 -0.02 -0.41 -3.90
CA GLY A 10 -1.07 0.39 -4.51
C GLY A 10 -0.58 1.31 -5.63
N GLY A 11 0.26 0.81 -6.52
CA GLY A 11 0.88 1.61 -7.56
C GLY A 11 2.20 2.21 -7.10
N CYS A 12 2.55 3.36 -7.64
CA CYS A 12 3.79 4.03 -7.25
C CYS A 12 3.80 4.28 -5.73
N PHE A 13 4.84 3.80 -5.07
CA PHE A 13 4.87 3.87 -3.59
C PHE A 13 5.10 5.28 -3.05
N TRP A 14 5.53 6.24 -3.87
CA TRP A 14 5.63 7.64 -3.41
C TRP A 14 4.27 8.19 -2.98
N GLY A 15 3.25 8.02 -3.83
CA GLY A 15 1.90 8.48 -3.51
C GLY A 15 1.24 7.65 -2.43
N THR A 16 1.42 6.34 -2.49
CA THR A 16 0.84 5.42 -1.50
C THR A 16 1.38 5.71 -0.10
N GLU A 17 2.69 5.91 0.03
CA GLU A 17 3.29 6.28 1.31
C GLU A 17 2.74 7.60 1.83
N HIS A 18 2.73 8.61 0.98
CA HIS A 18 2.26 9.94 1.38
C HIS A 18 0.80 9.91 1.85
N TYR A 19 -0.02 9.10 1.18
CA TYR A 19 -1.42 8.91 1.54
C TYR A 19 -1.57 8.33 2.95
N PHE A 20 -0.88 7.22 3.24
CA PHE A 20 -0.99 6.57 4.54
C PHE A 20 -0.41 7.40 5.67
N LYS A 21 0.60 8.20 5.40
CA LYS A 21 1.17 9.11 6.40
C LYS A 21 0.15 10.14 6.91
N GLN A 22 -0.89 10.44 6.13
CA GLN A 22 -1.92 11.40 6.53
C GLN A 22 -2.92 10.82 7.52
N ILE A 23 -2.99 9.50 7.66
CA ILE A 23 -4.03 8.84 8.46
C ILE A 23 -3.63 8.83 9.93
N GLN A 24 -4.53 9.32 10.78
CA GLN A 24 -4.30 9.34 12.23
C GLN A 24 -4.17 7.90 12.75
N GLY A 25 -3.11 7.62 13.51
CA GLY A 25 -2.83 6.29 14.03
C GLY A 25 -1.71 5.58 13.30
N VAL A 26 -1.36 6.03 12.09
CA VAL A 26 -0.17 5.54 11.39
C VAL A 26 1.05 6.22 12.00
N ILE A 27 1.96 5.40 12.53
CA ILE A 27 3.13 5.87 13.29
C ILE A 27 4.35 6.00 12.39
N GLU A 28 4.52 5.03 11.46
CA GLU A 28 5.73 4.94 10.66
C GLU A 28 5.40 4.32 9.31
N THR A 29 6.06 4.79 8.26
CA THR A 29 5.97 4.19 6.92
C THR A 29 7.36 3.91 6.38
N GLU A 30 7.46 2.90 5.52
CA GLU A 30 8.71 2.57 4.82
C GLU A 30 8.33 2.05 3.44
N VAL A 31 8.94 2.60 2.38
CA VAL A 31 8.70 2.09 1.03
C VAL A 31 9.75 1.03 0.68
N GLY A 32 9.32 0.04 -0.08
CA GLY A 32 10.19 -1.06 -0.45
C GLY A 32 9.59 -1.93 -1.54
N TYR A 33 10.22 -3.07 -1.74
CA TYR A 33 9.87 -4.04 -2.78
C TYR A 33 9.49 -5.36 -2.13
N ALA A 34 8.30 -5.87 -2.45
CA ALA A 34 7.76 -7.05 -1.79
C ALA A 34 7.45 -8.17 -2.77
N ASN A 35 7.61 -9.40 -2.30
CA ASN A 35 7.14 -10.62 -2.95
C ASN A 35 7.69 -10.81 -4.37
N GLY A 36 8.96 -10.55 -4.55
CA GLY A 36 9.69 -10.79 -5.79
C GLY A 36 10.55 -12.05 -5.71
N ILE A 37 11.33 -12.27 -6.77
CA ILE A 37 12.04 -13.54 -6.98
C ILE A 37 13.57 -13.42 -6.88
N ILE A 38 14.12 -12.24 -6.62
CA ILE A 38 15.56 -12.06 -6.41
C ILE A 38 15.82 -11.47 -5.04
N GLU A 39 17.08 -11.51 -4.57
CA GLU A 39 17.47 -10.91 -3.31
C GLU A 39 18.02 -9.50 -3.55
N HIS A 40 17.77 -8.59 -2.60
CA HIS A 40 18.31 -7.23 -2.56
C HIS A 40 18.19 -6.49 -3.91
N PRO A 41 16.96 -6.31 -4.43
CA PRO A 41 16.78 -5.65 -5.72
C PRO A 41 17.13 -4.17 -5.65
N THR A 42 17.58 -3.62 -6.79
CA THR A 42 17.66 -2.18 -6.98
C THR A 42 16.38 -1.69 -7.66
N TYR A 43 16.12 -0.38 -7.59
CA TYR A 43 14.97 0.21 -8.28
C TYR A 43 15.03 -0.08 -9.80
N GLU A 44 16.21 0.02 -10.40
CA GLU A 44 16.40 -0.25 -11.83
C GLU A 44 16.03 -1.70 -12.16
N GLN A 45 16.41 -2.66 -11.30
CA GLN A 45 16.04 -4.06 -11.51
C GLN A 45 14.53 -4.26 -11.42
N VAL A 46 13.86 -3.61 -10.45
CA VAL A 46 12.40 -3.69 -10.32
C VAL A 46 11.73 -3.13 -11.56
N CYS A 47 12.25 -2.05 -12.11
CA CYS A 47 11.69 -1.41 -13.30
C CYS A 47 11.84 -2.24 -14.57
N THR A 48 12.66 -3.29 -14.59
CA THR A 48 12.75 -4.20 -15.75
C THR A 48 11.51 -5.07 -15.92
N ASP A 49 10.64 -5.11 -14.94
CA ASP A 49 9.43 -5.92 -14.93
C ASP A 49 9.70 -7.43 -14.92
N THR A 50 10.92 -7.84 -14.55
CA THR A 50 11.33 -9.26 -14.53
C THR A 50 11.53 -9.82 -13.13
N THR A 51 11.59 -8.96 -12.10
CA THR A 51 11.87 -9.39 -10.71
C THR A 51 10.61 -9.78 -9.94
N ARG A 52 9.43 -9.46 -10.45
CA ARG A 52 8.12 -9.72 -9.85
C ARG A 52 7.90 -9.01 -8.51
N PHE A 53 8.71 -8.04 -8.15
CA PHE A 53 8.48 -7.24 -6.94
C PHE A 53 7.34 -6.24 -7.16
N ALA A 54 6.53 -6.06 -6.12
CA ALA A 54 5.56 -4.97 -6.07
C ALA A 54 6.14 -3.82 -5.25
N GLU A 55 5.99 -2.59 -5.74
CA GLU A 55 6.27 -1.40 -4.95
C GLU A 55 5.27 -1.35 -3.79
N THR A 56 5.77 -1.36 -2.57
CA THR A 56 4.97 -1.65 -1.39
C THR A 56 5.33 -0.68 -0.26
N VAL A 57 4.34 -0.34 0.54
CA VAL A 57 4.54 0.49 1.73
C VAL A 57 4.30 -0.37 2.97
N ARG A 58 5.31 -0.43 3.85
CA ARG A 58 5.13 -0.97 5.19
C ARG A 58 4.46 0.11 6.02
N VAL A 59 3.27 -0.17 6.51
CA VAL A 59 2.50 0.75 7.34
C VAL A 59 2.51 0.22 8.77
N ALA A 60 3.21 0.92 9.65
CA ALA A 60 3.23 0.60 11.07
C ALA A 60 2.24 1.50 11.78
N TYR A 61 1.34 0.93 12.55
CA TYR A 61 0.23 1.66 13.14
C TYR A 61 -0.01 1.25 14.58
N ASP A 62 -0.62 2.18 15.34
CA ASP A 62 -1.04 1.94 16.72
C ASP A 62 -2.48 1.40 16.69
N PRO A 63 -2.69 0.10 17.03
CA PRO A 63 -4.02 -0.49 16.97
C PRO A 63 -5.00 0.11 17.98
N GLU A 64 -4.53 0.88 18.95
CA GLU A 64 -5.41 1.62 19.85
C GLU A 64 -5.95 2.90 19.22
N GLN A 65 -5.29 3.42 18.18
CA GLN A 65 -5.73 4.64 17.49
C GLN A 65 -6.44 4.35 16.17
N VAL A 66 -6.05 3.29 15.48
CA VAL A 66 -6.63 2.93 14.18
C VAL A 66 -6.64 1.41 14.01
N SER A 67 -7.73 0.89 13.46
CA SER A 67 -7.84 -0.56 13.20
C SER A 67 -7.34 -0.90 11.80
N LEU A 68 -7.01 -2.18 11.61
CA LEU A 68 -6.71 -2.71 10.28
C LEU A 68 -7.91 -2.56 9.33
N ASP A 69 -9.14 -2.79 9.84
CA ASP A 69 -10.38 -2.57 9.09
C ASP A 69 -10.39 -1.20 8.43
N PHE A 70 -10.13 -0.17 9.24
CA PHE A 70 -10.16 1.21 8.76
C PHE A 70 -9.05 1.48 7.75
N LEU A 71 -7.84 1.00 8.02
CA LEU A 71 -6.70 1.18 7.11
C LEU A 71 -6.98 0.53 5.74
N LEU A 72 -7.56 -0.67 5.74
CA LEU A 72 -7.89 -1.35 4.49
C LEU A 72 -9.02 -0.66 3.74
N THR A 73 -10.01 -0.13 4.46
CA THR A 73 -11.06 0.67 3.83
C THR A 73 -10.46 1.91 3.15
N MET A 74 -9.53 2.59 3.82
CA MET A 74 -8.83 3.73 3.25
C MET A 74 -7.97 3.31 2.06
N TYR A 75 -7.33 2.14 2.12
CA TYR A 75 -6.54 1.59 1.04
C TYR A 75 -7.38 1.43 -0.25
N PHE A 76 -8.58 0.85 -0.12
CA PHE A 76 -9.43 0.65 -1.29
C PHE A 76 -9.92 1.96 -1.91
N LYS A 77 -9.93 3.05 -1.16
CA LYS A 77 -10.27 4.38 -1.70
C LYS A 77 -9.14 4.98 -2.54
N ALA A 78 -7.92 4.48 -2.38
CA ALA A 78 -6.73 5.01 -3.04
C ALA A 78 -6.33 4.22 -4.29
N ILE A 79 -6.96 3.09 -4.56
CA ILE A 79 -6.58 2.23 -5.68
C ILE A 79 -7.76 1.99 -6.62
N ASP A 80 -7.42 1.54 -7.84
CA ASP A 80 -8.39 0.93 -8.76
C ASP A 80 -8.26 -0.59 -8.58
N PRO A 81 -9.20 -1.25 -7.88
CA PRO A 81 -9.04 -2.66 -7.55
C PRO A 81 -9.27 -3.60 -8.73
N LEU A 82 -9.77 -3.11 -9.85
CA LEU A 82 -9.99 -3.91 -11.05
C LEU A 82 -8.80 -3.86 -12.00
N SER A 83 -7.88 -2.92 -11.82
CA SER A 83 -6.76 -2.73 -12.72
C SER A 83 -5.66 -3.77 -12.49
N VAL A 84 -5.23 -4.42 -13.56
CA VAL A 84 -4.19 -5.46 -13.50
C VAL A 84 -2.84 -4.83 -13.80
N ASN A 85 -1.90 -4.93 -12.86
CA ASN A 85 -0.52 -4.45 -13.02
C ASN A 85 -0.44 -3.00 -13.50
N GLN A 86 -1.38 -2.16 -13.06
CA GLN A 86 -1.42 -0.76 -13.46
C GLN A 86 -2.22 0.06 -12.46
N GLN A 87 -1.71 1.24 -12.12
CA GLN A 87 -2.48 2.23 -11.36
C GLN A 87 -2.24 3.59 -12.02
N GLY A 88 -3.36 4.21 -12.48
CA GLY A 88 -3.26 5.43 -13.26
C GLY A 88 -2.46 5.21 -14.54
N HIS A 89 -1.44 6.02 -14.74
CA HIS A 89 -0.55 5.91 -15.91
C HIS A 89 0.64 4.98 -15.68
N ASP A 90 0.83 4.48 -14.46
CA ASP A 90 1.95 3.60 -14.11
C ASP A 90 1.60 2.16 -14.45
N LYS A 91 2.36 1.56 -15.38
CA LYS A 91 2.15 0.20 -15.88
C LYS A 91 3.34 -0.69 -15.57
N GLY A 92 3.07 -1.90 -15.14
CA GLY A 92 4.09 -2.91 -14.84
C GLY A 92 3.70 -3.73 -13.63
N THR A 93 4.29 -4.93 -13.48
CA THR A 93 4.01 -5.80 -12.34
C THR A 93 4.36 -5.13 -11.01
N GLN A 94 5.33 -4.18 -11.01
CA GLN A 94 5.69 -3.43 -9.81
C GLN A 94 4.57 -2.52 -9.31
N TYR A 95 3.62 -2.18 -10.15
CA TYR A 95 2.49 -1.30 -9.79
C TYR A 95 1.20 -2.07 -9.50
N ARG A 96 1.28 -3.39 -9.40
CA ARG A 96 0.11 -4.19 -9.04
C ARG A 96 -0.31 -3.91 -7.62
N THR A 97 -1.58 -4.18 -7.33
CA THR A 97 -2.15 -3.97 -5.99
C THR A 97 -2.07 -5.24 -5.15
N GLY A 98 -1.91 -5.07 -3.85
CA GLY A 98 -1.83 -6.22 -2.96
C GLY A 98 -1.87 -5.84 -1.49
N ILE A 99 -2.36 -6.79 -0.69
CA ILE A 99 -2.40 -6.72 0.76
C ILE A 99 -1.57 -7.91 1.25
N TYR A 100 -0.41 -7.62 1.84
CA TYR A 100 0.52 -8.67 2.29
C TYR A 100 0.61 -8.64 3.80
N TYR A 101 0.29 -9.77 4.44
CA TYR A 101 0.23 -9.85 5.89
C TYR A 101 1.40 -10.65 6.45
N THR A 102 1.78 -10.33 7.69
CA THR A 102 2.81 -11.06 8.44
C THR A 102 2.21 -11.82 9.63
N ASP A 103 0.96 -11.50 10.00
CA ASP A 103 0.25 -12.09 11.12
C ASP A 103 -1.01 -12.78 10.59
N SER A 104 -1.09 -14.09 10.76
CA SER A 104 -2.24 -14.86 10.30
C SER A 104 -3.54 -14.44 10.99
N ALA A 105 -3.47 -13.80 12.16
CA ALA A 105 -4.65 -13.26 12.83
C ALA A 105 -5.31 -12.13 12.04
N ASP A 106 -4.60 -11.50 11.10
CA ASP A 106 -5.15 -10.43 10.27
C ASP A 106 -5.97 -10.95 9.09
N VAL A 107 -5.89 -12.24 8.76
CA VAL A 107 -6.53 -12.80 7.55
C VAL A 107 -8.05 -12.60 7.56
N ASP A 108 -8.69 -12.83 8.69
CA ASP A 108 -10.16 -12.68 8.78
C ASP A 108 -10.60 -11.24 8.51
N THR A 109 -9.87 -10.28 9.05
CA THR A 109 -10.13 -8.86 8.83
C THR A 109 -9.90 -8.48 7.37
N ILE A 110 -8.80 -8.96 6.78
CA ILE A 110 -8.50 -8.71 5.38
C ILE A 110 -9.62 -9.24 4.48
N ASN A 111 -10.05 -10.48 4.71
CA ASN A 111 -11.11 -11.10 3.91
C ASN A 111 -12.43 -10.37 4.07
N LYS A 112 -12.78 -9.96 5.29
CA LYS A 112 -14.01 -9.23 5.57
C LYS A 112 -14.08 -7.93 4.79
N VAL A 113 -13.02 -7.11 4.82
CA VAL A 113 -12.99 -5.83 4.12
C VAL A 113 -12.94 -6.05 2.61
N TYR A 114 -12.12 -7.01 2.16
CA TYR A 114 -11.99 -7.34 0.74
C TYR A 114 -13.35 -7.74 0.16
N GLU A 115 -14.05 -8.63 0.81
CA GLU A 115 -15.36 -9.11 0.35
C GLU A 115 -16.42 -8.02 0.37
N ALA A 116 -16.40 -7.16 1.38
CA ALA A 116 -17.33 -6.03 1.45
C ALA A 116 -17.10 -5.05 0.30
N GLU A 117 -15.83 -4.79 -0.05
CA GLU A 117 -15.50 -3.92 -1.17
C GLU A 117 -15.80 -4.60 -2.52
N GLN A 118 -15.50 -5.91 -2.63
CA GLN A 118 -15.79 -6.67 -3.84
C GLN A 118 -17.29 -6.68 -4.16
N ALA A 119 -18.13 -6.70 -3.16
CA ALA A 119 -19.59 -6.70 -3.35
C ALA A 119 -20.11 -5.45 -4.05
N LYS A 120 -19.32 -4.38 -4.10
CA LYS A 120 -19.68 -3.13 -4.78
C LYS A 120 -19.40 -3.17 -6.28
N TYR A 121 -18.77 -4.23 -6.79
CA TYR A 121 -18.31 -4.35 -8.17
C TYR A 121 -18.82 -5.63 -8.80
N ASP A 122 -19.06 -5.59 -10.11
CA ASP A 122 -19.51 -6.76 -10.88
C ASP A 122 -18.36 -7.62 -11.38
N GLN A 123 -17.12 -7.11 -11.30
CA GLN A 123 -15.92 -7.80 -11.81
C GLN A 123 -15.02 -8.18 -10.65
N PRO A 124 -14.26 -9.29 -10.77
CA PRO A 124 -13.35 -9.70 -9.70
C PRO A 124 -12.19 -8.73 -9.55
N PHE A 125 -11.77 -8.51 -8.31
CA PHE A 125 -10.64 -7.66 -8.00
C PHE A 125 -9.32 -8.28 -8.49
N ALA A 126 -8.41 -7.42 -8.91
CA ALA A 126 -7.04 -7.80 -9.24
C ALA A 126 -6.11 -7.72 -8.01
N VAL A 127 -6.62 -7.29 -6.86
CA VAL A 127 -5.85 -7.09 -5.65
C VAL A 127 -5.40 -8.42 -5.06
N GLU A 128 -4.09 -8.60 -4.88
CA GLU A 128 -3.55 -9.77 -4.21
C GLU A 128 -3.82 -9.69 -2.70
N ARG A 129 -4.06 -10.85 -2.07
CA ARG A 129 -4.12 -10.97 -0.61
C ARG A 129 -3.42 -12.26 -0.24
N GLN A 130 -2.21 -12.10 0.29
CA GLN A 130 -1.32 -13.24 0.53
C GLN A 130 -0.30 -12.89 1.60
N PRO A 131 0.41 -13.90 2.14
CA PRO A 131 1.48 -13.63 3.09
C PRO A 131 2.58 -12.79 2.47
N LEU A 132 3.23 -11.98 3.28
CA LEU A 132 4.47 -11.33 2.88
C LEU A 132 5.57 -12.40 2.83
N GLU A 133 6.14 -12.63 1.66
CA GLU A 133 7.21 -13.61 1.50
C GLU A 133 8.59 -12.97 1.66
N ASN A 134 8.75 -11.75 1.18
CA ASN A 134 9.96 -10.96 1.38
C ASN A 134 9.66 -9.47 1.23
N PHE A 135 10.51 -8.65 1.85
CA PHE A 135 10.42 -7.21 1.73
C PHE A 135 11.82 -6.64 1.85
N TYR A 136 12.22 -5.86 0.86
CA TYR A 136 13.50 -5.16 0.84
C TYR A 136 13.24 -3.66 0.81
N SER A 137 13.82 -2.93 1.77
CA SER A 137 13.68 -1.49 1.84
C SER A 137 14.19 -0.86 0.54
N ALA A 138 13.44 0.08 -0.02
CA ALA A 138 13.89 0.82 -1.17
C ALA A 138 14.98 1.82 -0.78
N GLU A 139 15.68 2.32 -1.79
CA GLU A 139 16.78 3.27 -1.60
C GLU A 139 16.32 4.51 -0.82
N ASP A 140 17.22 5.13 -0.07
CA ASP A 140 16.90 6.26 0.79
C ASP A 140 16.19 7.41 0.08
N TYR A 141 16.54 7.66 -1.20
CA TYR A 141 15.92 8.75 -1.94
C TYR A 141 14.44 8.53 -2.25
N HIS A 142 13.96 7.27 -2.13
CA HIS A 142 12.53 6.97 -2.27
C HIS A 142 11.76 7.16 -0.96
N GLN A 143 12.45 7.11 0.19
CA GLN A 143 11.78 7.24 1.48
C GLN A 143 11.30 8.67 1.68
N ASP A 144 10.01 8.83 2.06
CA ASP A 144 9.41 10.15 2.28
C ASP A 144 9.55 11.07 1.06
N TYR A 145 9.47 10.48 -0.15
CA TYR A 145 9.79 11.18 -1.39
C TYR A 145 8.96 12.46 -1.58
N LEU A 146 7.66 12.41 -1.35
CA LEU A 146 6.80 13.59 -1.56
C LEU A 146 6.95 14.63 -0.46
N ASP A 147 7.43 14.27 0.74
CA ASP A 147 7.80 15.25 1.76
C ASP A 147 9.06 16.01 1.34
N LYS A 148 10.03 15.30 0.74
CA LYS A 148 11.29 15.88 0.25
C LYS A 148 11.09 16.64 -1.06
N ASN A 149 10.12 16.20 -1.87
CA ASN A 149 9.85 16.73 -3.21
C ASN A 149 8.34 17.00 -3.35
N PRO A 150 7.83 18.11 -2.75
CA PRO A 150 6.39 18.37 -2.73
C PRO A 150 5.75 18.50 -4.11
N ASN A 151 6.55 18.85 -5.12
CA ASN A 151 6.08 18.96 -6.52
C ASN A 151 6.45 17.74 -7.35
N GLY A 152 6.89 16.64 -6.69
CA GLY A 152 7.25 15.41 -7.38
C GLY A 152 6.04 14.70 -7.97
N TYR A 153 6.33 13.73 -8.84
CA TYR A 153 5.28 12.94 -9.47
C TYR A 153 4.44 12.18 -8.43
N CYS A 154 3.12 12.21 -8.62
CA CYS A 154 2.19 11.45 -7.79
C CYS A 154 1.01 10.97 -8.65
N HIS A 155 0.71 9.68 -8.58
CA HIS A 155 -0.43 9.10 -9.33
C HIS A 155 -1.77 9.36 -8.63
N LEU A 156 -1.77 9.86 -7.39
CA LEU A 156 -2.98 10.13 -6.63
C LEU A 156 -3.31 11.64 -6.66
N PRO A 157 -4.59 12.01 -6.69
CA PRO A 157 -4.97 13.42 -6.65
C PRO A 157 -4.74 14.01 -5.25
N LEU A 158 -4.41 15.31 -5.23
CA LEU A 158 -4.14 16.01 -3.96
C LEU A 158 -5.32 15.97 -2.98
N GLU A 159 -6.53 15.99 -3.51
CA GLU A 159 -7.76 15.91 -2.70
C GLU A 159 -7.83 14.65 -1.85
N LEU A 160 -7.22 13.57 -2.33
CA LEU A 160 -7.20 12.31 -1.60
C LEU A 160 -6.35 12.39 -0.34
N PHE A 161 -5.23 13.13 -0.39
CA PHE A 161 -4.38 13.36 0.79
C PHE A 161 -5.12 14.18 1.84
N GLU A 162 -5.85 15.21 1.43
CA GLU A 162 -6.66 16.01 2.34
C GLU A 162 -7.78 15.18 2.95
N PHE A 163 -8.42 14.35 2.14
CA PHE A 163 -9.44 13.42 2.61
C PHE A 163 -8.87 12.51 3.70
N ALA A 164 -7.72 11.89 3.46
CA ALA A 164 -7.08 10.99 4.42
C ALA A 164 -6.74 11.71 5.73
N ARG A 165 -6.25 12.94 5.65
CA ARG A 165 -5.88 13.73 6.84
C ARG A 165 -7.08 14.02 7.73
N LYS A 166 -8.26 14.19 7.13
CA LYS A 166 -9.50 14.55 7.85
C LYS A 166 -10.25 13.35 8.39
N GLN A 167 -9.96 12.15 7.90
CA GLN A 167 -10.68 10.96 8.32
C GLN A 167 -10.16 10.46 9.67
N LYS A 168 -11.09 10.15 10.56
CA LYS A 168 -10.81 9.50 11.84
C LYS A 168 -11.73 8.30 11.96
N GLU A 169 -11.19 7.22 12.49
CA GLU A 169 -12.00 6.07 12.80
C GLU A 169 -12.87 6.35 14.03
N ASN A 170 -14.18 6.10 13.91
CA ASN A 170 -15.09 6.15 15.05
C ASN A 170 -15.01 4.82 15.78
N ARG A 171 -14.48 4.85 17.01
CA ARG A 171 -14.27 3.64 17.81
C ARG A 171 -15.07 3.67 19.10
#